data_9a349b1463ed06451a9eaf6600d55c51
#
_entry.id   9a349b1463ed06451a9eaf6600d55c51
#
_cell.length_a   1.000
_cell.length_b   1.000
_cell.length_c   1.000
_cell.angle_alpha   90.00
_cell.angle_beta   90.00
_cell.angle_gamma   90.00
#
_symmetry.space_group_name_H-M   'P 1'
#
loop_
_entity.id
_entity.type
_entity.pdbx_description
1 polymer ?
#
loop_
_entity_poly.entity_id
_entity_poly.type
_entity_poly.pdbx_seq_one_letter_code
_entity_poly.pdbx_strand_id
1 'polypeptide(L)'
;RFIISGEISSVYKKEGRSRKVHSLLLLPDFEAAERIADRLSQIGNICSDGRPTLRLDCRDLLELALDECGNSIYIPAHIWTPHFSVFGEFSGFETPDECFGDMTSYVYAMETGLSSDPLMNRRVSVLDDYRLISNSDAHSPGNLGREATLFDVELSYRGIAEAIRTGNGLCGTIEFFPQEGKYHLDGHRKCGVCFTPAEIGRASC
;
A
#
# COMPACT_ATOMS: atom_id res chain seq x y z
N ARG A 1 -16.55 -9.68 12.42
CA ARG A 1 -16.52 -10.08 11.01
C ARG A 1 -15.14 -9.80 10.44
N PHE A 2 -14.75 -10.53 9.40
CA PHE A 2 -13.46 -10.38 8.72
C PHE A 2 -13.72 -10.12 7.25
N ILE A 3 -12.81 -9.36 6.62
CA ILE A 3 -12.71 -9.21 5.17
C ILE A 3 -11.54 -10.09 4.73
N ILE A 4 -11.72 -10.78 3.60
CA ILE A 4 -10.65 -11.56 3.02
C ILE A 4 -9.68 -10.59 2.34
N SER A 5 -8.42 -10.68 2.71
CA SER A 5 -7.37 -9.84 2.15
C SER A 5 -6.06 -10.60 2.03
N GLY A 6 -5.22 -10.15 1.14
CA GLY A 6 -3.86 -10.62 0.99
C GLY A 6 -2.93 -9.48 0.61
N GLU A 7 -1.68 -9.57 1.03
CA GLU A 7 -0.62 -8.65 0.62
C GLU A 7 0.35 -9.37 -0.32
N ILE A 8 0.63 -8.77 -1.46
CA ILE A 8 1.53 -9.29 -2.49
C ILE A 8 2.73 -8.35 -2.62
N SER A 9 3.93 -8.93 -2.66
CA SER A 9 5.16 -8.21 -2.93
C SER A 9 5.52 -8.34 -4.42
N SER A 10 5.41 -7.27 -5.17
CA SER A 10 5.84 -7.16 -6.57
C SER A 10 7.31 -6.74 -6.64
N VAL A 11 8.16 -7.53 -7.30
CA VAL A 11 9.59 -7.25 -7.49
C VAL A 11 9.96 -7.47 -8.95
N TYR A 12 10.15 -6.39 -9.69
CA TYR A 12 10.35 -6.45 -11.14
C TYR A 12 11.29 -5.36 -11.64
N LYS A 13 11.59 -5.37 -12.93
CA LYS A 13 12.36 -4.30 -13.60
C LYS A 13 11.43 -3.50 -14.50
N LYS A 14 11.46 -2.18 -14.37
CA LYS A 14 10.77 -1.23 -15.25
C LYS A 14 11.71 -0.07 -15.55
N GLU A 15 11.88 0.25 -16.82
CA GLU A 15 12.77 1.33 -17.27
C GLU A 15 14.20 1.24 -16.74
N GLY A 16 14.73 0.02 -16.68
CA GLY A 16 16.10 -0.25 -16.21
C GLY A 16 16.28 -0.21 -14.68
N ARG A 17 15.26 0.17 -13.92
CA ARG A 17 15.29 0.22 -12.45
C ARG A 17 14.61 -1.00 -11.85
N SER A 18 15.10 -1.43 -10.68
CA SER A 18 14.42 -2.43 -9.88
C SER A 18 13.28 -1.77 -9.11
N ARG A 19 12.06 -2.23 -9.33
CA ARG A 19 10.85 -1.76 -8.64
C ARG A 19 10.42 -2.79 -7.61
N LYS A 20 9.99 -2.31 -6.45
CA LYS A 20 9.52 -3.15 -5.34
C LYS A 20 8.34 -2.44 -4.69
N VAL A 21 7.18 -3.07 -4.75
CA VAL A 21 5.94 -2.50 -4.22
C VAL A 21 5.15 -3.59 -3.50
N HIS A 22 4.58 -3.26 -2.36
CA HIS A 22 3.59 -4.07 -1.70
C HIS A 22 2.19 -3.60 -2.09
N SER A 23 1.30 -4.55 -2.27
CA SER A 23 -0.06 -4.30 -2.70
C SER A 23 -1.02 -5.14 -1.88
N LEU A 24 -2.05 -4.50 -1.34
CA LEU A 24 -3.16 -5.15 -0.68
C LEU A 24 -4.25 -5.47 -1.70
N LEU A 25 -4.79 -6.66 -1.61
CA LEU A 25 -6.00 -7.08 -2.30
C LEU A 25 -7.10 -7.32 -1.28
N LEU A 26 -8.23 -6.63 -1.40
CA LEU A 26 -9.43 -6.93 -0.64
C LEU A 26 -10.39 -7.69 -1.55
N LEU A 27 -10.94 -8.80 -1.05
CA LEU A 27 -11.69 -9.76 -1.83
C LEU A 27 -13.06 -10.04 -1.21
N PRO A 28 -14.12 -10.25 -2.03
CA PRO A 28 -15.47 -10.43 -1.55
C PRO A 28 -15.69 -11.76 -0.83
N ASP A 29 -15.00 -12.82 -1.27
CA ASP A 29 -15.22 -14.19 -0.83
C ASP A 29 -13.97 -15.06 -1.03
N PHE A 30 -14.00 -16.27 -0.52
CA PHE A 30 -12.92 -17.26 -0.65
C PHE A 30 -12.76 -17.76 -2.09
N GLU A 31 -13.83 -17.83 -2.86
CA GLU A 31 -13.78 -18.28 -4.26
C GLU A 31 -12.96 -17.30 -5.10
N ALA A 32 -13.11 -15.99 -4.88
CA ALA A 32 -12.27 -14.98 -5.52
C ALA A 32 -10.81 -15.12 -5.07
N ALA A 33 -10.56 -15.38 -3.79
CA ALA A 33 -9.22 -15.58 -3.27
C ALA A 33 -8.55 -16.80 -3.89
N GLU A 34 -9.26 -17.92 -4.02
CA GLU A 34 -8.78 -19.15 -4.65
C GLU A 34 -8.41 -18.91 -6.12
N ARG A 35 -9.29 -18.29 -6.91
CA ARG A 35 -9.00 -18.00 -8.33
C ARG A 35 -7.74 -17.14 -8.49
N ILE A 36 -7.62 -16.07 -7.71
CA ILE A 36 -6.44 -15.20 -7.75
C ILE A 36 -5.20 -15.99 -7.31
N ALA A 37 -5.28 -16.78 -6.23
CA ALA A 37 -4.17 -17.61 -5.76
C ALA A 37 -3.73 -18.62 -6.82
N ASP A 38 -4.65 -19.29 -7.50
CA ASP A 38 -4.35 -20.22 -8.58
C ASP A 38 -3.60 -19.53 -9.73
N ARG A 39 -4.01 -18.33 -10.12
CA ARG A 39 -3.33 -17.55 -11.15
C ARG A 39 -1.94 -17.11 -10.71
N LEU A 40 -1.79 -16.61 -9.48
CA LEU A 40 -0.50 -16.21 -8.94
C LEU A 40 0.45 -17.39 -8.78
N SER A 41 -0.05 -18.59 -8.45
CA SER A 41 0.75 -19.81 -8.33
C SER A 41 1.44 -20.24 -9.64
N GLN A 42 0.85 -19.88 -10.79
CA GLN A 42 1.43 -20.11 -12.11
C GLN A 42 2.60 -19.13 -12.40
N ILE A 43 2.65 -17.99 -11.71
CA ILE A 43 3.68 -16.96 -11.88
C ILE A 43 4.85 -17.19 -10.94
N GLY A 44 4.57 -17.67 -9.72
CA GLY A 44 5.60 -17.92 -8.73
C GLY A 44 5.11 -18.63 -7.47
N ASN A 45 6.02 -18.81 -6.52
CA ASN A 45 5.69 -19.50 -5.27
C ASN A 45 4.91 -18.57 -4.35
N ILE A 46 3.64 -18.90 -4.10
CA ILE A 46 2.76 -18.18 -3.18
C ILE A 46 2.68 -18.81 -1.78
N CYS A 47 3.34 -19.96 -1.57
CA CYS A 47 3.28 -20.72 -0.31
C CYS A 47 4.46 -20.44 0.61
N SER A 48 5.40 -19.59 0.23
CA SER A 48 6.70 -19.45 0.89
C SER A 48 6.76 -18.45 2.03
N ASP A 49 5.72 -17.78 2.36
CA ASP A 49 5.61 -16.84 3.48
C ASP A 49 4.19 -16.27 3.51
N GLY A 50 3.81 -15.61 4.58
CA GLY A 50 2.51 -14.94 4.68
C GLY A 50 2.29 -13.87 3.61
N ARG A 51 3.35 -13.36 2.99
CA ARG A 51 3.31 -12.40 1.88
C ARG A 51 4.18 -12.91 0.73
N PRO A 52 3.58 -13.45 -0.36
CA PRO A 52 4.33 -13.93 -1.50
C PRO A 52 5.05 -12.80 -2.24
N THR A 53 6.28 -13.09 -2.67
CA THR A 53 7.10 -12.20 -3.49
C THR A 53 7.14 -12.73 -4.92
N LEU A 54 6.59 -11.94 -5.85
CA LEU A 54 6.43 -12.33 -7.24
C LEU A 54 7.18 -11.39 -8.19
N ARG A 55 7.69 -11.95 -9.29
CA ARG A 55 8.25 -11.19 -10.40
C ARG A 55 7.13 -10.72 -11.33
N LEU A 56 6.24 -9.90 -10.81
CA LEU A 56 5.05 -9.43 -11.49
C LEU A 56 4.98 -7.91 -11.37
N ASP A 57 4.72 -7.22 -12.46
CA ASP A 57 4.48 -5.76 -12.47
C ASP A 57 3.21 -5.43 -11.68
N CYS A 58 3.20 -4.30 -11.00
CA CYS A 58 2.03 -3.84 -10.24
C CYS A 58 0.81 -3.63 -11.13
N ARG A 59 1.01 -3.13 -12.34
CA ARG A 59 -0.03 -2.99 -13.36
C ARG A 59 -0.64 -4.35 -13.72
N ASP A 60 0.20 -5.34 -13.95
CA ASP A 60 -0.24 -6.68 -14.34
C ASP A 60 -0.89 -7.43 -13.16
N LEU A 61 -0.42 -7.19 -11.92
CA LEU A 61 -1.08 -7.72 -10.72
C LEU A 61 -2.49 -7.13 -10.56
N LEU A 62 -2.64 -5.83 -10.78
CA LEU A 62 -3.95 -5.15 -10.74
C LEU A 62 -4.89 -5.70 -11.83
N GLU A 63 -4.41 -5.83 -13.06
CA GLU A 63 -5.18 -6.41 -14.17
C GLU A 63 -5.62 -7.84 -13.84
N LEU A 64 -4.70 -8.70 -13.40
CA LEU A 64 -4.99 -10.06 -12.98
C LEU A 64 -6.08 -10.11 -11.89
N ALA A 65 -5.97 -9.27 -10.87
CA ALA A 65 -6.94 -9.24 -9.77
C ALA A 65 -8.35 -8.85 -10.26
N LEU A 66 -8.44 -7.90 -11.18
CA LEU A 66 -9.70 -7.46 -11.77
C LEU A 66 -10.28 -8.48 -12.76
N ASP A 67 -9.45 -9.15 -13.54
CA ASP A 67 -9.89 -10.21 -14.46
C ASP A 67 -10.48 -11.41 -13.72
N GLU A 68 -9.86 -11.83 -12.62
CA GLU A 68 -10.35 -12.94 -11.81
C GLU A 68 -11.51 -12.54 -10.90
N CYS A 69 -11.54 -11.28 -10.47
CA CYS A 69 -12.60 -10.73 -9.64
C CYS A 69 -12.77 -9.22 -9.86
N GLY A 70 -13.69 -8.83 -10.77
CA GLY A 70 -13.98 -7.43 -11.07
C GLY A 70 -14.45 -6.58 -9.88
N ASN A 71 -14.80 -7.22 -8.76
CA ASN A 71 -15.16 -6.56 -7.52
C ASN A 71 -14.01 -6.46 -6.52
N SER A 72 -12.82 -6.96 -6.83
CA SER A 72 -11.65 -6.80 -5.98
C SER A 72 -11.28 -5.32 -5.80
N ILE A 73 -10.65 -5.00 -4.69
CA ILE A 73 -10.07 -3.69 -4.42
C ILE A 73 -8.57 -3.88 -4.29
N TYR A 74 -7.84 -3.18 -5.15
CA TYR A 74 -6.38 -3.11 -5.11
C TYR A 74 -5.96 -1.81 -4.42
N ILE A 75 -5.03 -1.90 -3.49
CA ILE A 75 -4.55 -0.77 -2.71
C ILE A 75 -3.02 -0.87 -2.59
N PRO A 76 -2.26 0.11 -3.11
CA PRO A 76 -0.85 0.22 -2.81
C PRO A 76 -0.64 0.38 -1.30
N ALA A 77 0.19 -0.50 -0.72
CA ALA A 77 0.44 -0.52 0.71
C ALA A 77 1.49 0.52 1.12
N HIS A 78 1.34 1.13 2.31
CA HIS A 78 2.32 2.01 2.98
C HIS A 78 3.19 2.82 2.02
N ILE A 79 2.56 3.68 1.21
CA ILE A 79 3.09 4.28 -0.03
C ILE A 79 4.38 5.09 0.10
N TRP A 80 4.82 5.44 1.32
CA TRP A 80 6.01 6.23 1.60
C TRP A 80 7.13 5.49 2.34
N THR A 81 7.01 4.17 2.52
CA THR A 81 8.17 3.43 3.06
C THR A 81 9.33 3.49 2.07
N PRO A 82 10.60 3.62 2.52
CA PRO A 82 11.74 3.72 1.62
C PRO A 82 11.88 2.55 0.65
N HIS A 83 11.44 1.37 1.07
CA HIS A 83 11.43 0.15 0.29
C HIS A 83 10.01 -0.40 0.15
N PHE A 84 9.74 -1.08 -0.95
CA PHE A 84 8.50 -1.79 -1.20
C PHE A 84 7.25 -0.92 -1.18
N SER A 85 7.34 0.28 -1.74
CA SER A 85 6.21 1.20 -1.84
C SER A 85 6.20 1.96 -3.17
N VAL A 86 5.06 2.55 -3.52
CA VAL A 86 4.90 3.28 -4.79
C VAL A 86 5.80 4.51 -4.86
N PHE A 87 5.96 5.23 -3.75
CA PHE A 87 6.77 6.46 -3.70
C PHE A 87 8.07 6.30 -2.89
N GLY A 88 8.47 5.06 -2.64
CA GLY A 88 9.70 4.79 -1.88
C GLY A 88 10.95 5.23 -2.61
N GLU A 89 11.88 5.84 -1.91
CA GLU A 89 13.13 6.40 -2.43
C GLU A 89 13.94 5.40 -3.27
N PHE A 90 14.03 4.15 -2.81
CA PHE A 90 14.92 3.16 -3.44
C PHE A 90 14.30 2.38 -4.60
N SER A 91 12.99 2.30 -4.66
CA SER A 91 12.34 1.41 -5.64
C SER A 91 10.98 1.89 -6.10
N GLY A 92 10.58 3.09 -5.71
CA GLY A 92 9.30 3.69 -6.06
C GLY A 92 9.31 4.41 -7.40
N PHE A 93 8.21 5.09 -7.63
CA PHE A 93 7.89 5.88 -8.81
C PHE A 93 7.65 7.34 -8.41
N GLU A 94 7.62 8.24 -9.36
CA GLU A 94 7.27 9.63 -9.10
C GLU A 94 5.77 9.86 -9.14
N THR A 95 5.05 9.07 -9.96
CA THR A 95 3.61 9.16 -10.11
C THR A 95 2.95 7.78 -10.11
N PRO A 96 1.63 7.69 -9.78
CA PRO A 96 0.87 6.45 -9.93
C PRO A 96 0.81 5.97 -11.39
N ASP A 97 0.77 6.90 -12.36
CA ASP A 97 0.72 6.57 -13.78
C ASP A 97 1.99 5.85 -14.25
N GLU A 98 3.15 6.19 -13.71
CA GLU A 98 4.38 5.44 -13.98
C GLU A 98 4.31 4.00 -13.45
N CYS A 99 3.62 3.78 -12.34
CA CYS A 99 3.44 2.47 -11.74
C CYS A 99 2.39 1.64 -12.49
N PHE A 100 1.20 2.20 -12.68
CA PHE A 100 0.00 1.46 -13.11
C PHE A 100 -0.39 1.69 -14.57
N GLY A 101 0.14 2.71 -15.23
CA GLY A 101 -0.15 3.02 -16.62
C GLY A 101 -1.64 3.23 -16.91
N ASP A 102 -2.14 2.49 -17.89
CA ASP A 102 -3.55 2.49 -18.30
C ASP A 102 -4.53 1.97 -17.22
N MET A 103 -4.01 1.29 -16.20
CA MET A 103 -4.80 0.76 -15.08
C MET A 103 -4.91 1.73 -13.89
N THR A 104 -4.29 2.90 -13.93
CA THR A 104 -4.28 3.87 -12.82
C THR A 104 -5.68 4.22 -12.32
N SER A 105 -6.66 4.34 -13.21
CA SER A 105 -8.05 4.67 -12.88
C SER A 105 -8.77 3.61 -12.03
N TYR A 106 -8.22 2.41 -11.91
CA TYR A 106 -8.74 1.33 -11.08
C TYR A 106 -8.13 1.29 -9.67
N VAL A 107 -7.15 2.14 -9.39
CA VAL A 107 -6.60 2.35 -8.04
C VAL A 107 -7.41 3.46 -7.37
N TYR A 108 -8.26 3.11 -6.43
CA TYR A 108 -9.18 4.07 -5.78
C TYR A 108 -8.62 4.66 -4.49
N ALA A 109 -7.74 3.95 -3.83
CA ALA A 109 -7.19 4.33 -2.54
C ALA A 109 -5.70 4.01 -2.44
N MET A 110 -5.03 4.73 -1.56
CA MET A 110 -3.64 4.56 -1.17
C MET A 110 -3.56 4.39 0.34
N GLU A 111 -2.67 3.52 0.83
CA GLU A 111 -2.47 3.33 2.26
C GLU A 111 -1.38 4.25 2.79
N THR A 112 -1.69 4.98 3.87
CA THR A 112 -0.74 5.88 4.54
C THR A 112 0.45 5.11 5.12
N GLY A 113 0.16 4.06 5.87
CA GLY A 113 1.17 3.30 6.63
C GLY A 113 1.84 4.15 7.72
N LEU A 114 2.74 3.53 8.50
CA LEU A 114 3.40 4.18 9.64
C LEU A 114 4.34 5.34 9.27
N SER A 115 4.60 5.57 7.99
CA SER A 115 5.57 6.57 7.53
C SER A 115 4.93 7.89 7.12
N SER A 116 3.62 7.96 7.04
CA SER A 116 2.89 9.17 6.65
C SER A 116 1.48 9.21 7.24
N ASP A 117 0.91 10.39 7.32
CA ASP A 117 -0.47 10.65 7.69
C ASP A 117 -1.23 11.36 6.56
N PRO A 118 -2.56 11.51 6.64
CA PRO A 118 -3.34 12.19 5.61
C PRO A 118 -2.90 13.64 5.36
N LEU A 119 -2.48 14.37 6.38
CA LEU A 119 -2.04 15.76 6.21
C LEU A 119 -0.74 15.85 5.42
N MET A 120 0.19 14.91 5.65
CA MET A 120 1.42 14.78 4.86
C MET A 120 1.09 14.44 3.41
N ASN A 121 0.21 13.46 3.19
CA ASN A 121 -0.19 13.02 1.85
C ASN A 121 -0.89 14.14 1.05
N ARG A 122 -1.76 14.94 1.67
CA ARG A 122 -2.45 16.06 1.01
C ARG A 122 -1.54 17.25 0.68
N ARG A 123 -0.26 17.19 1.00
CA ARG A 123 0.75 18.14 0.51
C ARG A 123 1.28 17.78 -0.88
N VAL A 124 0.94 16.62 -1.39
CA VAL A 124 1.38 16.07 -2.67
C VAL A 124 0.15 15.97 -3.59
N SER A 125 0.02 16.90 -4.51
CA SER A 125 -1.20 17.08 -5.33
C SER A 125 -1.58 15.85 -6.16
N VAL A 126 -0.62 15.01 -6.57
CA VAL A 126 -0.91 13.77 -7.30
C VAL A 126 -1.74 12.77 -6.47
N LEU A 127 -1.83 12.97 -5.16
CA LEU A 127 -2.62 12.13 -4.25
C LEU A 127 -4.04 12.67 -3.98
N ASP A 128 -4.40 13.82 -4.52
CA ASP A 128 -5.70 14.46 -4.22
C ASP A 128 -6.89 13.64 -4.74
N ASP A 129 -6.71 12.91 -5.82
CA ASP A 129 -7.75 12.08 -6.43
C ASP A 129 -7.96 10.71 -5.72
N TYR A 130 -7.03 10.34 -4.84
CA TYR A 130 -7.08 9.06 -4.14
C TYR A 130 -7.70 9.17 -2.75
N ARG A 131 -8.45 8.13 -2.36
CA ARG A 131 -8.86 7.95 -0.96
C ARG A 131 -7.63 7.53 -0.16
N LEU A 132 -7.53 8.02 1.08
CA LEU A 132 -6.49 7.58 2.00
C LEU A 132 -7.10 6.62 3.00
N ILE A 133 -6.47 5.48 3.15
CA ILE A 133 -6.82 4.48 4.16
C ILE A 133 -5.60 4.18 5.03
N SER A 134 -5.86 3.63 6.19
CA SER A 134 -4.84 3.27 7.16
C SER A 134 -5.11 1.88 7.71
N ASN A 135 -4.09 1.03 7.75
CA ASN A 135 -4.15 -0.30 8.34
C ASN A 135 -2.90 -0.53 9.18
N SER A 136 -3.03 -1.37 10.20
CA SER A 136 -2.00 -1.54 11.23
C SER A 136 -0.65 -2.09 10.73
N ASP A 137 -0.61 -2.76 9.60
CA ASP A 137 0.56 -3.54 9.14
C ASP A 137 1.17 -4.38 10.30
N ALA A 138 0.28 -5.06 11.05
CA ALA A 138 0.61 -5.69 12.31
C ALA A 138 1.30 -7.04 12.09
N HIS A 139 2.54 -7.16 12.52
CA HIS A 139 3.32 -8.39 12.54
C HIS A 139 3.27 -9.11 13.90
N SER A 140 2.47 -8.59 14.83
CA SER A 140 2.21 -9.19 16.14
C SER A 140 0.86 -8.73 16.69
N PRO A 141 0.21 -9.51 17.58
CA PRO A 141 -1.10 -9.14 18.12
C PRO A 141 -1.14 -7.80 18.85
N GLY A 142 -0.05 -7.40 19.49
CA GLY A 142 0.05 -6.13 20.22
C GLY A 142 0.02 -4.89 19.32
N ASN A 143 0.20 -5.05 18.01
CA ASN A 143 0.19 -3.97 17.04
C ASN A 143 -1.14 -3.85 16.29
N LEU A 144 -2.11 -4.74 16.55
CA LEU A 144 -3.42 -4.66 15.94
C LEU A 144 -4.15 -3.39 16.39
N GLY A 145 -4.72 -2.66 15.42
CA GLY A 145 -5.51 -1.46 15.70
C GLY A 145 -4.68 -0.21 16.02
N ARG A 146 -3.35 -0.24 15.88
CA ARG A 146 -2.52 0.98 16.01
C ARG A 146 -2.81 1.99 14.90
N GLU A 147 -3.28 1.50 13.76
CA GLU A 147 -3.86 2.27 12.67
C GLU A 147 -5.16 1.62 12.22
N ALA A 148 -6.11 2.40 11.74
CA ALA A 148 -7.39 1.92 11.28
C ALA A 148 -8.08 2.90 10.33
N THR A 149 -8.96 2.41 9.50
CA THR A 149 -9.87 3.20 8.67
C THR A 149 -11.27 3.16 9.25
N LEU A 150 -11.92 4.32 9.34
CA LEU A 150 -13.26 4.49 9.88
C LEU A 150 -14.29 4.54 8.75
N PHE A 151 -15.28 3.68 8.83
CA PHE A 151 -16.37 3.60 7.85
C PHE A 151 -17.73 3.75 8.53
N ASP A 152 -18.64 4.50 7.89
CA ASP A 152 -20.07 4.57 8.22
C ASP A 152 -20.86 3.96 7.06
N VAL A 153 -20.84 2.64 6.99
CA VAL A 153 -21.46 1.85 5.92
C VAL A 153 -22.06 0.56 6.48
N GLU A 154 -22.85 -0.12 5.68
CA GLU A 154 -23.26 -1.49 6.00
C GLU A 154 -22.01 -2.36 6.25
N LEU A 155 -22.05 -3.15 7.32
CA LEU A 155 -20.95 -4.06 7.70
C LEU A 155 -20.91 -5.27 6.74
N SER A 156 -20.50 -5.00 5.52
CA SER A 156 -20.33 -5.96 4.43
C SER A 156 -19.11 -5.62 3.59
N TYR A 157 -18.56 -6.58 2.84
CA TYR A 157 -17.52 -6.31 1.86
C TYR A 157 -17.96 -5.22 0.85
N ARG A 158 -19.19 -5.35 0.35
CA ARG A 158 -19.75 -4.42 -0.64
C ARG A 158 -19.80 -3.00 -0.09
N GLY A 159 -20.25 -2.80 1.15
CA GLY A 159 -20.31 -1.47 1.76
C GLY A 159 -18.93 -0.83 1.85
N ILE A 160 -17.93 -1.58 2.32
CA ILE A 160 -16.56 -1.08 2.45
C ILE A 160 -15.92 -0.83 1.08
N ALA A 161 -16.07 -1.75 0.13
CA ALA A 161 -15.54 -1.61 -1.22
C ALA A 161 -16.11 -0.38 -1.94
N GLU A 162 -17.41 -0.13 -1.78
CA GLU A 162 -18.07 1.04 -2.36
C GLU A 162 -17.58 2.35 -1.70
N ALA A 163 -17.41 2.36 -0.38
CA ALA A 163 -16.83 3.51 0.31
C ALA A 163 -15.41 3.82 -0.15
N ILE A 164 -14.58 2.81 -0.38
CA ILE A 164 -13.23 2.99 -0.91
C ILE A 164 -13.29 3.56 -2.34
N ARG A 165 -14.19 3.07 -3.18
CA ARG A 165 -14.33 3.56 -4.58
C ARG A 165 -14.83 5.00 -4.64
N THR A 166 -15.86 5.32 -3.88
CA THR A 166 -16.59 6.58 -4.02
C THR A 166 -16.23 7.64 -2.98
N GLY A 167 -15.71 7.21 -1.83
CA GLY A 167 -15.52 8.05 -0.65
C GLY A 167 -16.76 8.17 0.23
N ASN A 168 -17.94 7.72 -0.23
CA ASN A 168 -19.17 7.81 0.55
C ASN A 168 -19.15 6.82 1.72
N GLY A 169 -19.23 7.35 2.94
CA GLY A 169 -19.13 6.55 4.16
C GLY A 169 -17.70 6.26 4.61
N LEU A 170 -16.67 6.77 3.92
CA LEU A 170 -15.31 6.81 4.42
C LEU A 170 -15.17 8.02 5.34
N CYS A 171 -15.11 7.78 6.66
CA CYS A 171 -15.19 8.86 7.67
C CYS A 171 -13.82 9.44 8.05
N GLY A 172 -12.75 8.67 7.88
CA GLY A 172 -11.40 9.08 8.24
C GLY A 172 -10.51 7.92 8.66
N THR A 173 -9.38 8.24 9.24
CA THR A 173 -8.39 7.26 9.68
C THR A 173 -7.97 7.51 11.12
N ILE A 174 -7.46 6.47 11.75
CA ILE A 174 -6.70 6.52 12.99
C ILE A 174 -5.26 6.24 12.60
N GLU A 175 -4.37 7.18 12.91
CA GLU A 175 -2.99 7.14 12.47
C GLU A 175 -2.03 6.98 13.66
N PHE A 176 -1.00 6.22 13.46
CA PHE A 176 0.20 6.26 14.27
C PHE A 176 0.95 7.57 13.98
N PHE A 177 1.61 8.13 14.97
CA PHE A 177 2.40 9.34 14.75
C PHE A 177 3.64 9.04 13.91
N PRO A 178 3.74 9.52 12.65
CA PRO A 178 4.91 9.24 11.80
C PRO A 178 6.23 9.64 12.43
N GLN A 179 6.21 10.64 13.33
CA GLN A 179 7.36 11.12 14.10
C GLN A 179 7.96 10.06 15.04
N GLU A 180 7.15 9.10 15.46
CA GLU A 180 7.61 7.96 16.26
C GLU A 180 8.01 6.76 15.38
N GLY A 181 7.78 6.87 14.06
CA GLY A 181 8.09 5.86 13.08
C GLY A 181 9.57 5.77 12.77
N LYS A 182 9.99 4.59 12.34
CA LYS A 182 11.39 4.26 12.03
C LYS A 182 12.03 5.19 11.00
N TYR A 183 11.23 5.76 10.10
CA TYR A 183 11.70 6.50 8.93
C TYR A 183 11.57 8.03 9.05
N HIS A 184 11.14 8.52 10.20
CA HIS A 184 11.01 9.96 10.43
C HIS A 184 12.37 10.67 10.55
N LEU A 185 13.32 10.00 11.17
CA LEU A 185 14.67 10.53 11.33
C LEU A 185 15.56 10.00 10.19
N ASP A 186 16.31 10.90 9.56
CA ASP A 186 17.34 10.51 8.60
C ASP A 186 18.64 10.21 9.32
N GLY A 187 19.26 9.10 8.99
CA GLY A 187 20.45 8.67 9.69
C GLY A 187 21.29 7.64 8.95
N HIS A 188 22.59 7.63 9.25
CA HIS A 188 23.51 6.68 8.71
C HIS A 188 24.14 5.85 9.83
N ARG A 189 23.77 4.57 9.93
CA ARG A 189 24.15 3.67 11.02
C ARG A 189 25.67 3.61 11.24
N LYS A 190 26.47 3.60 10.18
CA LYS A 190 27.95 3.47 10.28
C LYS A 190 28.61 4.74 10.80
N CYS A 191 28.01 5.90 10.55
CA CYS A 191 28.52 7.19 11.01
C CYS A 191 27.94 7.61 12.35
N GLY A 192 26.93 6.89 12.87
CA GLY A 192 26.23 7.26 14.11
C GLY A 192 25.44 8.56 14.04
N VAL A 193 25.17 9.05 12.82
CA VAL A 193 24.48 10.32 12.57
C VAL A 193 22.98 10.07 12.48
N CYS A 194 22.19 10.96 13.11
CA CYS A 194 20.73 10.94 13.05
C CYS A 194 20.23 12.38 13.06
N PHE A 195 19.44 12.76 12.03
CA PHE A 195 18.91 14.11 11.86
C PHE A 195 17.40 14.11 11.87
N THR A 196 16.84 15.13 12.47
CA THR A 196 15.42 15.47 12.32
C THR A 196 15.20 16.14 10.95
N PRO A 197 13.94 16.15 10.42
CA PRO A 197 13.62 16.84 9.18
C PRO A 197 14.02 18.33 9.17
N ALA A 198 14.01 19.00 10.34
CA ALA A 198 14.43 20.38 10.48
C ALA A 198 15.96 20.59 10.37
N GLU A 199 16.73 19.54 10.59
CA GLU A 199 18.20 19.55 10.52
C GLU A 199 18.71 19.14 9.13
N ILE A 200 17.89 18.43 8.35
CA ILE A 200 18.19 18.07 6.97
C ILE A 200 18.34 19.35 6.15
N GLY A 201 19.45 19.48 5.43
CA GLY A 201 19.77 20.68 4.66
C GLY A 201 20.62 21.72 5.42
N ARG A 202 20.84 21.53 6.72
CA ARG A 202 21.82 22.31 7.50
C ARG A 202 23.11 21.54 7.73
N ALA A 203 23.07 20.25 7.54
CA ALA A 203 24.24 19.40 7.64
C ALA A 203 25.01 19.42 6.32
N SER A 204 26.22 19.95 6.35
CA SER A 204 27.22 19.69 5.30
C SER A 204 27.84 18.33 5.57
N CYS A 205 27.64 17.40 4.67
CA CYS A 205 28.47 16.17 4.63
C CYS A 205 29.84 16.46 4.10
#